data_7229d08b327e246d0e68376cce15a7b1
#
_entry.id   7229d08b327e246d0e68376cce15a7b1
#
_cell.length_a   1.000
_cell.length_b   1.000
_cell.length_c   1.000
_cell.angle_alpha   90.00
_cell.angle_beta   90.00
_cell.angle_gamma   90.00
#
_symmetry.space_group_name_H-M   'P 1'
#
loop_
_entity.id
_entity.type
_entity.pdbx_description
1 polymer ?
#
loop_
_entity_poly.entity_id
_entity_poly.type
_entity_poly.pdbx_seq_one_letter_code
_entity_poly.pdbx_strand_id
1 'polypeptide(L)'
;MNKPQFVYVTYIETTAEKLWHALTDGDFTERYWFGHRVTSDWKVGSAYGFANQGKPTVEGEVLVSDPPRRLAYSWNNRKDAAIGEGTSRVTFDLEPRGNVIKLTVTHDELEEKTLRDISGGWPMVIASLKSMLETGNPLPADLPSQSTKELSCA
;
A
#
# COMPACT_ATOMS: atom_id res chain seq x y z
N MET A 1 -1.95 11.26 23.81
CA MET A 1 -0.70 10.68 23.31
C MET A 1 -0.84 10.32 21.85
N ASN A 2 0.20 10.61 21.09
CA ASN A 2 0.18 10.31 19.68
C ASN A 2 0.38 8.82 19.46
N LYS A 3 -0.37 8.26 18.52
CA LYS A 3 -0.17 6.88 18.11
C LYS A 3 1.10 6.79 17.26
N PRO A 4 1.77 5.64 17.25
CA PRO A 4 2.98 5.46 16.46
C PRO A 4 2.70 5.54 14.97
N GLN A 5 3.76 5.77 14.20
CA GLN A 5 3.70 5.74 12.76
C GLN A 5 4.84 4.90 12.20
N PHE A 6 4.64 4.42 10.98
CA PHE A 6 5.64 3.67 10.22
C PHE A 6 5.93 4.45 8.94
N VAL A 7 7.21 4.70 8.66
CA VAL A 7 7.62 5.42 7.45
C VAL A 7 8.59 4.54 6.68
N TYR A 8 8.34 4.40 5.38
CA TYR A 8 9.21 3.63 4.49
C TYR A 8 9.53 4.49 3.26
N VAL A 9 10.81 4.65 2.98
CA VAL A 9 11.27 5.48 1.86
C VAL A 9 12.07 4.61 0.90
N THR A 10 11.77 4.74 -0.40
CA THR A 10 12.54 4.06 -1.44
C THR A 10 12.59 4.95 -2.68
N TYR A 11 13.50 4.60 -3.60
CA TYR A 11 13.65 5.29 -4.87
C TYR A 11 13.41 4.29 -5.98
N ILE A 12 12.55 4.66 -6.94
CA ILE A 12 12.13 3.76 -8.02
C ILE A 12 12.43 4.44 -9.35
N GLU A 13 13.11 3.73 -10.25
CA GLU A 13 13.39 4.22 -11.59
C GLU A 13 12.11 4.09 -12.42
N THR A 14 11.34 5.18 -12.46
CA THR A 14 10.05 5.23 -13.13
C THR A 14 9.63 6.69 -13.24
N THR A 15 8.42 6.94 -13.77
CA THR A 15 7.84 8.28 -13.79
C THR A 15 6.74 8.37 -12.72
N ALA A 16 6.42 9.60 -12.33
CA ALA A 16 5.36 9.82 -11.34
C ALA A 16 4.02 9.28 -11.86
N GLU A 17 3.74 9.45 -13.14
CA GLU A 17 2.51 8.99 -13.76
C GLU A 17 2.40 7.47 -13.72
N LYS A 18 3.49 6.76 -14.04
CA LYS A 18 3.49 5.30 -14.00
C LYS A 18 3.34 4.78 -12.59
N LEU A 19 4.01 5.41 -11.63
CA LEU A 19 3.89 5.01 -10.22
C LEU A 19 2.46 5.26 -9.70
N TRP A 20 1.89 6.44 -10.03
CA TRP A 20 0.51 6.73 -9.66
C TRP A 20 -0.44 5.66 -10.21
N HIS A 21 -0.27 5.32 -11.48
CA HIS A 21 -1.11 4.29 -12.11
C HIS A 21 -0.96 2.94 -11.40
N ALA A 22 0.27 2.58 -11.04
CA ALA A 22 0.51 1.32 -10.34
C ALA A 22 -0.14 1.29 -8.95
N LEU A 23 -0.25 2.45 -8.29
CA LEU A 23 -0.88 2.54 -6.97
C LEU A 23 -2.41 2.50 -7.03
N THR A 24 -3.00 2.92 -8.16
CA THR A 24 -4.44 3.15 -8.25
C THR A 24 -5.18 2.21 -9.19
N ASP A 25 -4.49 1.38 -9.94
CA ASP A 25 -5.11 0.45 -10.89
C ASP A 25 -5.05 -0.97 -10.34
N GLY A 26 -6.22 -1.61 -10.24
CA GLY A 26 -6.33 -2.94 -9.67
C GLY A 26 -5.58 -4.01 -10.47
N ASP A 27 -5.48 -3.87 -11.80
CA ASP A 27 -4.72 -4.82 -12.61
C ASP A 27 -3.24 -4.81 -12.22
N PHE A 28 -2.72 -3.64 -11.83
CA PHE A 28 -1.34 -3.53 -11.36
C PHE A 28 -1.19 -4.01 -9.93
N THR A 29 -2.06 -3.56 -9.01
CA THR A 29 -1.93 -3.96 -7.61
C THR A 29 -2.04 -5.48 -7.45
N GLU A 30 -2.91 -6.12 -8.22
CA GLU A 30 -3.05 -7.56 -8.17
C GLU A 30 -1.74 -8.28 -8.47
N ARG A 31 -0.91 -7.70 -9.36
CA ARG A 31 0.36 -8.30 -9.74
C ARG A 31 1.43 -8.16 -8.66
N TYR A 32 1.61 -6.96 -8.09
CA TYR A 32 2.72 -6.74 -7.17
C TYR A 32 2.30 -6.84 -5.70
N TRP A 33 1.02 -6.76 -5.41
CA TRP A 33 0.50 -6.79 -4.03
C TRP A 33 -0.06 -8.17 -3.70
N PHE A 34 0.61 -9.20 -4.21
CA PHE A 34 0.36 -10.61 -3.88
C PHE A 34 -1.11 -11.00 -4.01
N GLY A 35 -1.73 -10.61 -5.13
CA GLY A 35 -3.11 -10.98 -5.45
C GLY A 35 -4.17 -10.01 -4.95
N HIS A 36 -3.77 -8.90 -4.31
CA HIS A 36 -4.73 -7.92 -3.82
C HIS A 36 -5.07 -6.90 -4.89
N ARG A 37 -6.34 -6.83 -5.24
CA ARG A 37 -6.83 -5.94 -6.28
C ARG A 37 -7.53 -4.73 -5.65
N VAL A 38 -7.07 -3.53 -5.97
CA VAL A 38 -7.67 -2.29 -5.46
C VAL A 38 -8.78 -1.82 -6.37
N THR A 39 -9.83 -1.24 -5.78
CA THR A 39 -10.95 -0.65 -6.54
C THR A 39 -11.37 0.66 -5.90
N SER A 40 -11.48 1.72 -6.68
CA SER A 40 -11.99 3.03 -6.26
C SER A 40 -12.12 3.92 -7.50
N ASP A 41 -12.89 5.01 -7.38
CA ASP A 41 -12.88 6.06 -8.40
C ASP A 41 -11.84 7.14 -8.09
N TRP A 42 -11.18 7.04 -6.94
CA TRP A 42 -10.07 7.89 -6.48
C TRP A 42 -10.42 9.37 -6.32
N LYS A 43 -11.69 9.66 -6.08
CA LYS A 43 -12.11 11.00 -5.69
C LYS A 43 -12.10 11.11 -4.17
N VAL A 44 -11.72 12.28 -3.66
CA VAL A 44 -11.74 12.52 -2.20
C VAL A 44 -13.16 12.27 -1.68
N GLY A 45 -13.26 11.51 -0.60
CA GLY A 45 -14.52 11.10 0.01
C GLY A 45 -15.09 9.81 -0.53
N SER A 46 -14.54 9.27 -1.63
CA SER A 46 -15.02 8.02 -2.19
C SER A 46 -14.50 6.83 -1.42
N ALA A 47 -15.25 5.74 -1.44
CA ALA A 47 -14.80 4.47 -0.87
C ALA A 47 -13.71 3.87 -1.74
N TYR A 48 -12.82 3.10 -1.11
CA TYR A 48 -11.90 2.23 -1.81
C TYR A 48 -11.83 0.90 -1.07
N GLY A 49 -11.33 -0.13 -1.74
CA GLY A 49 -11.13 -1.41 -1.08
C GLY A 49 -10.12 -2.27 -1.79
N PHE A 50 -9.48 -3.17 -1.05
CA PHE A 50 -8.67 -4.25 -1.57
C PHE A 50 -9.41 -5.57 -1.40
N ALA A 51 -9.28 -6.44 -2.39
CA ALA A 51 -9.84 -7.79 -2.30
C ALA A 51 -8.83 -8.78 -2.84
N ASN A 52 -8.76 -9.97 -2.24
CA ASN A 52 -7.93 -11.06 -2.70
C ASN A 52 -8.84 -12.22 -3.08
N GLN A 53 -8.79 -12.64 -4.35
CA GLN A 53 -9.66 -13.69 -4.88
C GLN A 53 -11.13 -13.40 -4.59
N GLY A 54 -11.51 -12.13 -4.77
CA GLY A 54 -12.90 -11.70 -4.56
C GLY A 54 -13.30 -11.45 -3.12
N LYS A 55 -12.41 -11.72 -2.16
CA LYS A 55 -12.72 -11.52 -0.74
C LYS A 55 -12.14 -10.18 -0.25
N PRO A 56 -12.99 -9.26 0.25
CA PRO A 56 -12.50 -7.99 0.77
C PRO A 56 -11.54 -8.20 1.95
N THR A 57 -10.42 -7.48 1.93
CA THR A 57 -9.41 -7.57 2.99
C THR A 57 -9.18 -6.24 3.70
N VAL A 58 -9.15 -5.15 2.95
CA VAL A 58 -8.95 -3.80 3.49
C VAL A 58 -9.94 -2.88 2.82
N GLU A 59 -10.48 -1.93 3.57
CA GLU A 59 -11.38 -0.93 3.02
C GLU A 59 -11.21 0.40 3.73
N GLY A 60 -11.70 1.46 3.11
CA GLY A 60 -11.60 2.79 3.67
C GLY A 60 -12.11 3.83 2.72
N GLU A 61 -11.62 5.05 2.93
CA GLU A 61 -12.05 6.24 2.20
C GLU A 61 -10.83 6.98 1.66
N VAL A 62 -10.95 7.54 0.47
CA VAL A 62 -9.90 8.37 -0.12
C VAL A 62 -9.88 9.72 0.60
N LEU A 63 -8.75 10.07 1.19
CA LEU A 63 -8.59 11.30 1.97
C LEU A 63 -7.91 12.41 1.18
N VAL A 64 -6.92 12.06 0.36
CA VAL A 64 -6.21 12.99 -0.51
C VAL A 64 -6.03 12.32 -1.86
N SER A 65 -6.32 13.03 -2.94
CA SER A 65 -6.08 12.56 -4.31
C SER A 65 -5.55 13.72 -5.12
N ASP A 66 -4.22 13.82 -5.19
CA ASP A 66 -3.51 14.87 -5.91
C ASP A 66 -2.52 14.23 -6.89
N PRO A 67 -3.03 13.68 -8.02
CA PRO A 67 -2.16 12.98 -8.95
C PRO A 67 -1.19 13.93 -9.65
N PRO A 68 0.03 13.53 -9.91
CA PRO A 68 0.64 12.28 -9.48
C PRO A 68 1.57 12.44 -8.26
N ARG A 69 1.20 13.29 -7.29
CA ARG A 69 2.08 13.70 -6.20
C ARG A 69 1.75 13.11 -4.85
N ARG A 70 0.47 13.02 -4.51
CA ARG A 70 0.08 12.55 -3.17
C ARG A 70 -1.24 11.81 -3.22
N LEU A 71 -1.25 10.64 -2.59
CA LEU A 71 -2.44 9.83 -2.40
C LEU A 71 -2.52 9.44 -0.92
N ALA A 72 -3.66 9.65 -0.30
CA ALA A 72 -3.87 9.19 1.07
C ALA A 72 -5.25 8.57 1.21
N TYR A 73 -5.32 7.50 2.00
CA TYR A 73 -6.60 6.86 2.31
C TYR A 73 -6.59 6.29 3.72
N SER A 74 -7.77 6.16 4.28
CA SER A 74 -7.91 5.49 5.56
C SER A 74 -7.72 3.98 5.35
N TRP A 75 -7.32 3.29 6.41
CA TRP A 75 -6.95 1.88 6.32
C TRP A 75 -7.67 1.09 7.41
N ASN A 76 -8.49 0.17 6.99
CA ASN A 76 -9.22 -0.69 7.90
C ASN A 76 -9.11 -2.13 7.42
N ASN A 77 -8.13 -2.86 7.97
CA ASN A 77 -7.95 -4.27 7.67
C ASN A 77 -8.99 -5.07 8.47
N ARG A 78 -9.72 -5.94 7.79
CA ARG A 78 -10.81 -6.68 8.42
C ARG A 78 -10.36 -7.53 9.60
N LYS A 79 -9.16 -8.11 9.53
CA LYS A 79 -8.63 -8.91 10.63
C LYS A 79 -8.35 -8.06 11.87
N ASP A 80 -7.85 -6.84 11.67
CA ASP A 80 -7.55 -5.93 12.76
C ASP A 80 -8.82 -5.36 13.36
N ALA A 81 -9.81 -5.04 12.52
CA ALA A 81 -11.11 -4.57 12.98
C ALA A 81 -11.80 -5.65 13.82
N ALA A 82 -11.64 -6.92 13.49
CA ALA A 82 -12.25 -8.02 14.21
C ALA A 82 -11.75 -8.14 15.66
N ILE A 83 -10.55 -7.63 15.95
CA ILE A 83 -10.01 -7.60 17.31
C ILE A 83 -10.11 -6.22 17.96
N GLY A 84 -10.88 -5.32 17.33
CA GLY A 84 -11.20 -4.02 17.93
C GLY A 84 -10.22 -2.90 17.62
N GLU A 85 -9.24 -3.11 16.72
CA GLU A 85 -8.32 -2.04 16.34
C GLU A 85 -9.00 -1.08 15.36
N GLY A 86 -8.78 0.20 15.57
CA GLY A 86 -9.43 1.24 14.79
C GLY A 86 -8.76 1.50 13.45
N THR A 87 -9.35 2.45 12.72
CA THR A 87 -8.89 2.85 11.41
C THR A 87 -7.57 3.62 11.50
N SER A 88 -6.65 3.30 10.62
CA SER A 88 -5.39 4.02 10.48
C SER A 88 -5.36 4.79 9.15
N ARG A 89 -4.23 5.39 8.80
CA ARG A 89 -4.14 6.23 7.60
C ARG A 89 -2.83 5.94 6.86
N VAL A 90 -2.92 5.81 5.54
CA VAL A 90 -1.77 5.61 4.67
C VAL A 90 -1.63 6.80 3.74
N THR A 91 -0.41 7.33 3.61
CA THR A 91 -0.09 8.41 2.69
C THR A 91 1.07 8.02 1.81
N PHE A 92 0.91 8.20 0.51
CA PHE A 92 1.97 8.01 -0.49
C PHE A 92 2.38 9.38 -1.01
N ASP A 93 3.66 9.73 -0.86
CA ASP A 93 4.23 10.95 -1.43
C ASP A 93 5.20 10.57 -2.54
N LEU A 94 4.99 11.13 -3.74
CA LEU A 94 5.77 10.85 -4.93
C LEU A 94 6.55 12.11 -5.32
N GLU A 95 7.87 12.08 -5.18
CA GLU A 95 8.72 13.23 -5.46
C GLU A 95 9.70 12.91 -6.59
N PRO A 96 9.59 13.57 -7.74
CA PRO A 96 10.56 13.36 -8.82
C PRO A 96 11.97 13.80 -8.42
N ARG A 97 12.95 12.95 -8.74
CA ARG A 97 14.38 13.19 -8.52
C ARG A 97 15.13 12.73 -9.75
N GLY A 98 15.24 13.59 -10.77
CA GLY A 98 15.83 13.19 -12.03
C GLY A 98 14.97 12.12 -12.70
N ASN A 99 15.57 10.98 -12.98
CA ASN A 99 14.87 9.86 -13.63
C ASN A 99 14.34 8.83 -12.64
N VAL A 100 14.31 9.16 -11.36
CA VAL A 100 13.72 8.30 -10.33
C VAL A 100 12.65 9.07 -9.57
N ILE A 101 11.78 8.33 -8.91
CA ILE A 101 10.77 8.89 -8.00
C ILE A 101 11.13 8.46 -6.57
N LYS A 102 11.23 9.44 -5.69
CA LYS A 102 11.32 9.15 -4.26
C LYS A 102 9.91 8.88 -3.75
N LEU A 103 9.66 7.66 -3.35
CA LEU A 103 8.37 7.26 -2.79
C LEU A 103 8.48 7.18 -1.27
N THR A 104 7.64 7.92 -0.57
CA THR A 104 7.53 7.85 0.88
C THR A 104 6.16 7.30 1.21
N VAL A 105 6.13 6.19 1.95
CA VAL A 105 4.89 5.61 2.48
C VAL A 105 4.86 5.92 3.96
N THR A 106 3.82 6.64 4.40
CA THR A 106 3.61 6.94 5.82
C THR A 106 2.31 6.27 6.24
N HIS A 107 2.39 5.39 7.23
CA HIS A 107 1.21 4.74 7.80
C HIS A 107 1.13 5.16 9.25
N ASP A 108 0.17 6.01 9.58
CA ASP A 108 0.06 6.58 10.92
C ASP A 108 -1.30 6.26 11.55
N GLU A 109 -1.53 6.74 12.75
CA GLU A 109 -2.70 6.42 13.57
C GLU A 109 -2.80 4.92 13.83
N LEU A 110 -1.66 4.28 14.07
CA LEU A 110 -1.55 2.83 14.19
C LEU A 110 -1.77 2.33 15.60
N GLU A 111 -2.49 1.23 15.72
CA GLU A 111 -2.57 0.48 16.96
C GLU A 111 -1.60 -0.70 16.89
N GLU A 112 -1.42 -1.40 17.99
CA GLU A 112 -0.29 -2.30 18.20
C GLU A 112 -0.19 -3.43 17.18
N LYS A 113 -1.29 -4.16 16.97
CA LYS A 113 -1.24 -5.30 16.05
C LYS A 113 -1.09 -4.82 14.60
N THR A 114 -1.82 -3.77 14.23
CA THR A 114 -1.72 -3.22 12.88
C THR A 114 -0.30 -2.73 12.61
N LEU A 115 0.31 -2.02 13.55
CA LEU A 115 1.70 -1.58 13.40
C LEU A 115 2.65 -2.76 13.17
N ARG A 116 2.49 -3.81 13.95
CA ARG A 116 3.35 -4.99 13.84
C ARG A 116 3.20 -5.65 12.47
N ASP A 117 1.96 -5.78 12.01
CA ASP A 117 1.67 -6.44 10.74
C ASP A 117 2.17 -5.65 9.54
N ILE A 118 1.90 -4.33 9.50
CA ILE A 118 2.30 -3.52 8.34
C ILE A 118 3.80 -3.26 8.31
N SER A 119 4.48 -3.34 9.43
CA SER A 119 5.93 -3.18 9.48
C SER A 119 6.64 -4.29 8.72
N GLY A 120 6.06 -5.48 8.66
CA GLY A 120 6.55 -6.57 7.81
C GLY A 120 5.97 -6.49 6.39
N GLY A 121 4.72 -6.07 6.25
CA GLY A 121 4.03 -6.06 4.97
C GLY A 121 4.50 -5.00 3.98
N TRP A 122 4.64 -3.74 4.43
CA TRP A 122 5.04 -2.67 3.51
C TRP A 122 6.37 -2.92 2.79
N PRO A 123 7.46 -3.35 3.48
CA PRO A 123 8.70 -3.60 2.76
C PRO A 123 8.56 -4.63 1.65
N MET A 124 7.76 -5.68 1.86
CA MET A 124 7.53 -6.71 0.84
C MET A 124 6.74 -6.14 -0.35
N VAL A 125 5.66 -5.45 -0.06
CA VAL A 125 4.79 -4.88 -1.10
C VAL A 125 5.55 -3.85 -1.93
N ILE A 126 6.26 -2.94 -1.29
CA ILE A 126 6.96 -1.86 -2.01
C ILE A 126 8.16 -2.41 -2.77
N ALA A 127 8.87 -3.43 -2.25
CA ALA A 127 9.92 -4.09 -3.01
C ALA A 127 9.37 -4.74 -4.28
N SER A 128 8.19 -5.37 -4.17
CA SER A 128 7.52 -5.99 -5.33
C SER A 128 7.08 -4.93 -6.35
N LEU A 129 6.54 -3.81 -5.87
CA LEU A 129 6.18 -2.67 -6.73
C LEU A 129 7.40 -2.13 -7.48
N LYS A 130 8.49 -1.90 -6.76
CA LYS A 130 9.73 -1.41 -7.36
C LYS A 130 10.26 -2.38 -8.42
N SER A 131 10.27 -3.67 -8.12
CA SER A 131 10.70 -4.68 -9.06
C SER A 131 9.84 -4.64 -10.32
N MET A 132 8.53 -4.59 -10.17
CA MET A 132 7.62 -4.57 -11.32
C MET A 132 7.84 -3.34 -12.20
N LEU A 133 8.00 -2.17 -11.60
CA LEU A 133 8.19 -0.94 -12.37
C LEU A 133 9.55 -0.86 -13.05
N GLU A 134 10.59 -1.41 -12.43
CA GLU A 134 11.95 -1.34 -12.97
C GLU A 134 12.28 -2.47 -13.94
N THR A 135 11.69 -3.65 -13.74
CA THR A 135 12.03 -4.83 -14.56
C THR A 135 10.87 -5.39 -15.36
N GLY A 136 9.64 -4.97 -15.08
CA GLY A 136 8.44 -5.53 -15.66
C GLY A 136 7.87 -6.72 -14.90
N ASN A 137 8.57 -7.20 -13.86
CA ASN A 137 8.15 -8.37 -13.09
C ASN A 137 8.07 -8.05 -11.60
N PRO A 138 6.93 -8.36 -10.96
CA PRO A 138 6.82 -8.26 -9.50
C PRO A 138 7.65 -9.35 -8.84
N LEU A 139 7.80 -9.26 -7.53
CA LEU A 139 8.40 -10.35 -6.77
C LEU A 139 7.45 -11.55 -6.76
N PRO A 140 7.98 -12.79 -6.70
CA PRO A 140 7.13 -13.97 -6.68
C PRO A 140 6.31 -14.05 -5.40
N ALA A 141 5.08 -14.54 -5.53
CA ALA A 141 4.17 -14.68 -4.39
C ALA A 141 4.65 -15.73 -3.38
N ASP A 142 5.52 -16.65 -3.82
CA ASP A 142 6.02 -17.72 -2.99
C ASP A 142 7.42 -17.46 -2.43
N LEU A 143 7.71 -16.17 -2.17
CA LEU A 143 8.99 -15.82 -1.55
C LEU A 143 9.21 -16.58 -0.26
N PRO A 144 10.42 -17.13 -0.05
CA PRO A 144 10.75 -17.69 1.25
C PRO A 144 10.71 -16.56 2.28
N SER A 145 9.82 -16.66 3.24
CA SER A 145 9.73 -15.66 4.27
C SER A 145 9.85 -16.31 5.63
N GLN A 146 10.11 -15.48 6.64
CA GLN A 146 10.17 -15.97 8.01
C GLN A 146 8.81 -16.49 8.45
N SER A 147 7.73 -15.94 7.88
CA SER A 147 6.39 -16.24 8.34
C SER A 147 5.37 -15.91 7.25
N THR A 148 4.42 -16.83 7.03
CA THR A 148 3.30 -16.57 6.14
C THR A 148 2.40 -15.44 6.66
N LYS A 149 2.48 -15.12 7.93
CA LYS A 149 1.72 -14.01 8.50
C LYS A 149 2.14 -12.67 7.92
N GLU A 150 3.43 -12.51 7.59
CA GLU A 150 3.91 -11.25 7.02
C GLU A 150 3.28 -10.99 5.66
N LEU A 151 3.13 -12.02 4.85
CA LEU A 151 2.52 -11.88 3.53
C LEU A 151 1.03 -11.62 3.62
N SER A 152 0.36 -12.16 4.63
CA SER A 152 -1.07 -12.02 4.76
C SER A 152 -1.50 -10.65 5.25
N CYS A 153 -0.59 -9.83 5.71
CA CYS A 153 -0.89 -8.52 6.28
C CYS A 153 -0.80 -7.38 5.27
N ALA A 154 -0.33 -7.65 4.08
CA ALA A 154 -0.17 -6.61 3.06
C ALA A 154 -1.38 -6.47 2.12
#